data_847b6d5a27acbd3ef37ac27b75e94df0
#
_entry.id   847b6d5a27acbd3ef37ac27b75e94df0
#
_cell.length_a   1.000
_cell.length_b   1.000
_cell.length_c   1.000
_cell.angle_alpha   90.00
_cell.angle_beta   90.00
_cell.angle_gamma   90.00
#
_symmetry.space_group_name_H-M   'P 1'
#
loop_
_entity.id
_entity.type
_entity.pdbx_description
1 polymer ?
#
loop_
_entity_poly.entity_id
_entity_poly.type
_entity_poly.pdbx_seq_one_letter_code
_entity_poly.pdbx_strand_id
1 'polypeptide(L)'
;MKHIQKQAEPQEFIDWKSRPRKYERFKKTAPIKQVVKAALMQEQGHLCCYCERRLSDNDSHIEHFKPQKDPAVDPLDFTNLLCSCQKDLAHGEPRHCGNSKGSYDANLLVSPLDSTCEARFMFTADGYIQAAIETDAIAQKTIDVLQLDIPKLRALRGSAIAPFLTLDLTDEELRLFVKGYLAKDASGQYGEFWTTIRALFGGLV
;
A
#
# COMPACT_ATOMS: atom_id res chain seq x y z
N MET A 1 6.91 2.32 1.22
CA MET A 1 5.48 2.45 1.62
C MET A 1 5.06 3.88 1.37
N LYS A 2 4.16 4.09 0.40
CA LYS A 2 3.70 5.43 0.01
C LYS A 2 2.72 6.00 1.04
N HIS A 3 2.87 7.29 1.36
CA HIS A 3 1.90 8.00 2.18
C HIS A 3 0.53 8.05 1.50
N ILE A 4 -0.50 7.72 2.25
CA ILE A 4 -1.90 7.73 1.83
C ILE A 4 -2.62 8.87 2.53
N GLN A 5 -3.01 9.87 1.77
CA GLN A 5 -3.88 10.93 2.26
C GLN A 5 -5.33 10.49 2.16
N LYS A 6 -5.97 10.26 3.30
CA LYS A 6 -7.38 9.88 3.34
C LYS A 6 -8.24 10.92 2.65
N GLN A 7 -9.14 10.44 1.80
CA GLN A 7 -10.17 11.24 1.16
C GLN A 7 -11.47 11.19 1.96
N ALA A 8 -12.46 11.95 1.52
CA ALA A 8 -13.79 11.88 2.12
C ALA A 8 -14.39 10.47 1.99
N GLU A 9 -15.08 10.05 3.04
CA GLU A 9 -15.82 8.80 3.04
C GLU A 9 -16.91 8.84 1.95
N PRO A 10 -17.12 7.75 1.18
CA PRO A 10 -18.18 7.70 0.17
C PRO A 10 -19.57 7.94 0.75
N GLN A 11 -20.37 8.77 0.09
CA GLN A 11 -21.71 9.14 0.56
C GLN A 11 -22.60 7.90 0.74
N GLU A 12 -22.53 6.94 -0.17
CA GLU A 12 -23.29 5.70 -0.08
C GLU A 12 -22.92 4.88 1.18
N PHE A 13 -21.66 4.95 1.64
CA PHE A 13 -21.26 4.29 2.86
C PHE A 13 -21.74 5.05 4.10
N ILE A 14 -21.71 6.38 4.08
CA ILE A 14 -22.30 7.25 5.12
C ILE A 14 -23.78 6.93 5.26
N ASP A 15 -24.53 6.95 4.14
CA ASP A 15 -25.97 6.67 4.11
C ASP A 15 -26.28 5.26 4.61
N TRP A 16 -25.46 4.29 4.22
CA TRP A 16 -25.60 2.91 4.69
C TRP A 16 -25.39 2.79 6.21
N LYS A 17 -24.48 3.58 6.80
CA LYS A 17 -24.21 3.63 8.24
C LYS A 17 -25.22 4.50 9.03
N SER A 18 -26.12 5.23 8.39
CA SER A 18 -27.10 6.10 9.05
C SER A 18 -27.99 5.36 10.07
N ARG A 19 -28.09 4.05 9.95
CA ARG A 19 -28.66 3.15 10.96
C ARG A 19 -27.55 2.34 11.60
N PRO A 20 -27.64 2.00 12.89
CA PRO A 20 -26.65 1.16 13.57
C PRO A 20 -26.39 -0.13 12.78
N ARG A 21 -25.16 -0.37 12.38
CA ARG A 21 -24.74 -1.52 11.59
C ARG A 21 -23.56 -2.21 12.27
N LYS A 22 -23.58 -3.55 12.22
CA LYS A 22 -22.43 -4.36 12.62
C LYS A 22 -21.54 -4.65 11.40
N TYR A 23 -20.25 -4.77 11.63
CA TYR A 23 -19.27 -5.11 10.59
C TYR A 23 -19.63 -6.41 9.82
N GLU A 24 -20.21 -7.39 10.51
CA GLU A 24 -20.69 -8.63 9.86
C GLU A 24 -21.75 -8.37 8.77
N ARG A 25 -22.56 -7.32 8.93
CA ARG A 25 -23.50 -6.89 7.89
C ARG A 25 -22.78 -6.25 6.70
N PHE A 26 -21.75 -5.44 6.98
CA PHE A 26 -20.90 -4.85 5.93
C PHE A 26 -20.25 -5.94 5.07
N LYS A 27 -19.68 -6.97 5.69
CA LYS A 27 -19.06 -8.11 4.96
C LYS A 27 -20.02 -8.78 3.98
N LYS A 28 -21.32 -8.81 4.28
CA LYS A 28 -22.36 -9.45 3.48
C LYS A 28 -23.04 -8.49 2.49
N THR A 29 -22.75 -7.20 2.51
CA THR A 29 -23.38 -6.19 1.64
C THR A 29 -22.42 -5.86 0.49
N ALA A 30 -22.42 -6.71 -0.55
CA ALA A 30 -21.47 -6.62 -1.66
C ALA A 30 -21.44 -5.24 -2.34
N PRO A 31 -22.56 -4.57 -2.68
CA PRO A 31 -22.51 -3.25 -3.31
C PRO A 31 -21.74 -2.21 -2.47
N ILE A 32 -22.01 -2.15 -1.16
CA ILE A 32 -21.35 -1.19 -0.27
C ILE A 32 -19.86 -1.51 -0.11
N LYS A 33 -19.50 -2.80 -0.02
CA LYS A 33 -18.08 -3.21 -0.02
C LYS A 33 -17.35 -2.77 -1.28
N GLN A 34 -18.01 -2.87 -2.44
CA GLN A 34 -17.43 -2.44 -3.72
C GLN A 34 -17.20 -0.93 -3.74
N VAL A 35 -18.18 -0.13 -3.31
CA VAL A 35 -18.05 1.33 -3.20
C VAL A 35 -16.88 1.71 -2.30
N VAL A 36 -16.83 1.16 -1.09
CA VAL A 36 -15.73 1.43 -0.14
C VAL A 36 -14.39 1.00 -0.73
N LYS A 37 -14.29 -0.20 -1.29
CA LYS A 37 -13.04 -0.71 -1.86
C LYS A 37 -12.57 0.14 -3.04
N ALA A 38 -13.47 0.57 -3.93
CA ALA A 38 -13.14 1.43 -5.06
C ALA A 38 -12.59 2.79 -4.59
N ALA A 39 -13.21 3.40 -3.58
CA ALA A 39 -12.74 4.65 -2.98
C ALA A 39 -11.33 4.50 -2.36
N LEU A 40 -11.09 3.41 -1.63
CA LEU A 40 -9.77 3.11 -1.06
C LEU A 40 -8.71 2.88 -2.13
N MET A 41 -9.02 2.15 -3.19
CA MET A 41 -8.09 1.95 -4.31
C MET A 41 -7.78 3.27 -5.01
N GLN A 42 -8.77 4.12 -5.22
CA GLN A 42 -8.60 5.42 -5.88
C GLN A 42 -7.73 6.38 -5.05
N GLU A 43 -7.98 6.49 -3.73
CA GLU A 43 -7.14 7.35 -2.86
C GLU A 43 -5.70 6.87 -2.79
N GLN A 44 -5.46 5.56 -2.89
CA GLN A 44 -4.14 4.93 -2.91
C GLN A 44 -3.46 4.96 -4.30
N GLY A 45 -4.11 5.53 -5.33
CA GLY A 45 -3.61 5.50 -6.71
C GLY A 45 -3.43 4.07 -7.23
N HIS A 46 -4.32 3.17 -6.81
CA HIS A 46 -4.37 1.75 -7.16
C HIS A 46 -3.13 0.94 -6.73
N LEU A 47 -2.44 1.37 -5.68
CA LEU A 47 -1.33 0.64 -5.09
C LEU A 47 -1.73 -0.02 -3.77
N CYS A 48 -1.18 -1.20 -3.50
CA CYS A 48 -1.30 -1.82 -2.18
C CYS A 48 -0.72 -0.89 -1.11
N CYS A 49 -1.48 -0.66 -0.03
CA CYS A 49 -1.10 0.25 1.04
C CYS A 49 0.25 -0.07 1.71
N TYR A 50 0.77 -1.30 1.54
CA TYR A 50 2.01 -1.74 2.16
C TYR A 50 3.15 -1.96 1.15
N CYS A 51 2.97 -2.83 0.17
CA CYS A 51 4.04 -3.21 -0.77
C CYS A 51 4.07 -2.41 -2.07
N GLU A 52 3.03 -1.63 -2.35
CA GLU A 52 2.88 -0.81 -3.57
C GLU A 52 2.81 -1.60 -4.89
N ARG A 53 2.46 -2.90 -4.83
CA ARG A 53 2.02 -3.63 -6.03
C ARG A 53 0.68 -3.08 -6.52
N ARG A 54 0.45 -3.18 -7.84
CA ARG A 54 -0.84 -2.85 -8.45
C ARG A 54 -1.97 -3.64 -7.78
N LEU A 55 -3.03 -2.94 -7.39
CA LEU A 55 -4.26 -3.55 -6.94
C LEU A 55 -5.19 -3.82 -8.13
N SER A 56 -5.83 -4.97 -8.12
CA SER A 56 -6.97 -5.30 -8.97
C SER A 56 -8.17 -5.68 -8.12
N ASP A 57 -9.36 -5.61 -8.69
CA ASP A 57 -10.58 -6.00 -7.95
C ASP A 57 -10.57 -7.46 -7.50
N ASN A 58 -9.92 -8.33 -8.27
CA ASN A 58 -9.87 -9.75 -7.99
C ASN A 58 -8.81 -10.12 -6.96
N ASP A 59 -7.70 -9.35 -6.87
CA ASP A 59 -6.58 -9.62 -5.95
C ASP A 59 -6.40 -8.51 -4.91
N SER A 60 -7.49 -7.96 -4.38
CA SER A 60 -7.41 -6.95 -3.33
C SER A 60 -8.54 -7.08 -2.31
N HIS A 61 -8.26 -6.69 -1.08
CA HIS A 61 -9.22 -6.73 0.02
C HIS A 61 -9.16 -5.46 0.86
N ILE A 62 -10.27 -5.16 1.56
CA ILE A 62 -10.30 -4.08 2.54
C ILE A 62 -9.51 -4.54 3.76
N GLU A 63 -8.54 -3.76 4.12
CA GLU A 63 -7.61 -3.94 5.23
C GLU A 63 -7.92 -2.95 6.35
N HIS A 64 -7.78 -3.38 7.60
CA HIS A 64 -7.85 -2.51 8.77
C HIS A 64 -6.44 -2.27 9.31
N PHE A 65 -5.97 -1.03 9.33
CA PHE A 65 -4.64 -0.75 9.89
C PHE A 65 -4.61 -1.07 11.39
N LYS A 66 -5.51 -0.49 12.17
CA LYS A 66 -5.75 -0.91 13.57
C LYS A 66 -6.64 -2.16 13.58
N PRO A 67 -6.28 -3.21 14.34
CA PRO A 67 -6.99 -4.48 14.30
C PRO A 67 -8.48 -4.36 14.66
N GLN A 68 -9.35 -5.02 13.91
CA GLN A 68 -10.79 -5.10 14.19
C GLN A 68 -11.13 -5.72 15.54
N LYS A 69 -10.21 -6.51 16.12
CA LYS A 69 -10.40 -7.16 17.41
C LYS A 69 -10.15 -6.24 18.59
N ASP A 70 -9.55 -5.06 18.35
CA ASP A 70 -9.38 -4.04 19.37
C ASP A 70 -10.76 -3.42 19.68
N PRO A 71 -11.27 -3.54 20.92
CA PRO A 71 -12.58 -3.01 21.29
C PRO A 71 -12.67 -1.48 21.20
N ALA A 72 -11.56 -0.78 21.17
CA ALA A 72 -11.49 0.67 20.97
C ALA A 72 -11.60 1.11 19.51
N VAL A 73 -11.57 0.15 18.56
CA VAL A 73 -11.61 0.40 17.12
C VAL A 73 -13.00 0.15 16.56
N ASP A 74 -13.60 1.18 15.95
CA ASP A 74 -14.78 0.96 15.11
C ASP A 74 -14.35 0.29 13.79
N PRO A 75 -14.78 -0.94 13.51
CA PRO A 75 -14.42 -1.63 12.27
C PRO A 75 -15.08 -1.04 11.02
N LEU A 76 -15.96 -0.04 11.16
CA LEU A 76 -16.58 0.72 10.08
C LEU A 76 -15.99 2.15 9.96
N ASP A 77 -14.97 2.47 10.73
CA ASP A 77 -14.26 3.74 10.60
C ASP A 77 -13.45 3.77 9.30
N PHE A 78 -13.93 4.56 8.32
CA PHE A 78 -13.29 4.71 7.02
C PHE A 78 -11.84 5.18 7.12
N THR A 79 -11.52 5.98 8.14
CA THR A 79 -10.15 6.48 8.35
C THR A 79 -9.15 5.38 8.72
N ASN A 80 -9.64 4.25 9.24
CA ASN A 80 -8.84 3.06 9.56
C ASN A 80 -8.84 2.02 8.42
N LEU A 81 -9.64 2.21 7.37
CA LEU A 81 -9.71 1.29 6.23
C LEU A 81 -8.69 1.63 5.16
N LEU A 82 -8.07 0.62 4.61
CA LEU A 82 -7.11 0.67 3.51
C LEU A 82 -7.42 -0.45 2.52
N CYS A 83 -6.72 -0.50 1.39
CA CYS A 83 -6.80 -1.60 0.45
C CYS A 83 -5.43 -2.29 0.33
N SER A 84 -5.41 -3.60 0.57
CA SER A 84 -4.22 -4.45 0.49
C SER A 84 -4.37 -5.52 -0.58
N CYS A 85 -3.25 -5.97 -1.13
CA CYS A 85 -3.19 -7.07 -2.10
C CYS A 85 -3.41 -8.44 -1.45
N GLN A 86 -3.39 -9.50 -2.27
CA GLN A 86 -3.51 -10.91 -1.87
C GLN A 86 -4.89 -11.23 -1.25
N LYS A 87 -5.99 -10.91 -1.93
CA LYS A 87 -7.32 -11.35 -1.51
C LYS A 87 -7.42 -12.88 -1.51
N ASP A 88 -6.98 -13.48 -2.61
CA ASP A 88 -7.01 -14.93 -2.82
C ASP A 88 -5.57 -15.44 -3.00
N LEU A 89 -5.11 -16.26 -2.06
CA LEU A 89 -3.78 -16.83 -2.07
C LEU A 89 -3.80 -18.21 -2.74
N ALA A 90 -2.95 -18.39 -3.76
CA ALA A 90 -2.68 -19.71 -4.29
C ALA A 90 -1.99 -20.59 -3.23
N HIS A 91 -2.15 -21.91 -3.36
CA HIS A 91 -1.48 -22.86 -2.48
C HIS A 91 0.05 -22.68 -2.55
N GLY A 92 0.68 -22.53 -1.40
CA GLY A 92 2.14 -22.32 -1.30
C GLY A 92 2.60 -20.88 -1.58
N GLU A 93 1.70 -19.96 -1.91
CA GLU A 93 2.09 -18.57 -2.11
C GLU A 93 2.47 -17.91 -0.77
N PRO A 94 3.66 -17.25 -0.69
CA PRO A 94 4.09 -16.60 0.54
C PRO A 94 3.15 -15.43 0.89
N ARG A 95 2.70 -15.42 2.14
CA ARG A 95 1.88 -14.33 2.66
C ARG A 95 2.72 -13.09 2.88
N HIS A 96 2.16 -11.93 2.54
CA HIS A 96 2.73 -10.63 2.87
C HIS A 96 1.62 -9.58 3.07
N CYS A 97 1.97 -8.36 3.42
CA CYS A 97 1.03 -7.25 3.62
C CYS A 97 -0.05 -7.58 4.67
N GLY A 98 -1.32 -7.25 4.41
CA GLY A 98 -2.42 -7.49 5.33
C GLY A 98 -2.58 -8.96 5.76
N ASN A 99 -2.30 -9.89 4.85
CA ASN A 99 -2.38 -11.33 5.13
C ASN A 99 -1.27 -11.85 6.08
N SER A 100 -0.15 -11.14 6.17
CA SER A 100 0.92 -11.43 7.12
C SER A 100 0.73 -10.70 8.45
N LYS A 101 0.21 -9.47 8.43
CA LYS A 101 0.04 -8.62 9.60
C LYS A 101 -0.82 -9.25 10.69
N GLY A 102 -1.92 -9.89 10.31
CA GLY A 102 -2.86 -10.46 11.27
C GLY A 102 -3.44 -9.42 12.22
N SER A 103 -3.42 -9.71 13.52
CA SER A 103 -3.91 -8.81 14.59
C SER A 103 -2.77 -8.11 15.32
N TYR A 104 -1.66 -7.81 14.64
CA TYR A 104 -0.50 -7.14 15.25
C TYR A 104 -0.86 -5.73 15.73
N ASP A 105 -0.24 -5.29 16.83
CA ASP A 105 -0.45 -3.96 17.38
C ASP A 105 0.00 -2.88 16.37
N ALA A 106 -0.94 -2.06 15.94
CA ALA A 106 -0.70 -1.00 14.96
C ALA A 106 0.26 0.08 15.46
N ASN A 107 0.36 0.31 16.78
CA ASN A 107 1.27 1.28 17.37
C ASN A 107 2.74 0.88 17.23
N LEU A 108 3.01 -0.38 16.93
CA LEU A 108 4.36 -0.94 16.72
C LEU A 108 4.70 -1.08 15.23
N LEU A 109 3.89 -0.52 14.33
CA LEU A 109 4.10 -0.53 12.88
C LEU A 109 4.10 0.89 12.32
N VAL A 110 4.87 1.09 11.26
CA VAL A 110 4.78 2.32 10.45
C VAL A 110 3.44 2.36 9.75
N SER A 111 2.69 3.42 9.98
CA SER A 111 1.39 3.61 9.33
C SER A 111 1.56 4.22 7.94
N PRO A 112 0.90 3.69 6.90
CA PRO A 112 0.85 4.36 5.59
C PRO A 112 0.04 5.67 5.62
N LEU A 113 -0.66 5.95 6.72
CA LEU A 113 -1.38 7.21 6.95
C LEU A 113 -0.49 8.29 7.61
N ASP A 114 0.72 7.93 8.05
CA ASP A 114 1.69 8.88 8.57
C ASP A 114 2.44 9.54 7.39
N SER A 115 2.43 10.87 7.35
CA SER A 115 3.11 11.65 6.30
C SER A 115 4.62 11.41 6.23
N THR A 116 5.22 10.90 7.29
CA THR A 116 6.66 10.57 7.36
C THR A 116 6.99 9.15 6.93
N CYS A 117 5.98 8.30 6.65
CA CYS A 117 6.17 6.87 6.40
C CYS A 117 7.11 6.56 5.22
N GLU A 118 7.11 7.41 4.20
CA GLU A 118 7.96 7.22 3.01
C GLU A 118 9.45 7.32 3.33
N ALA A 119 9.83 8.18 4.27
CA ALA A 119 11.22 8.39 4.68
C ALA A 119 11.76 7.31 5.66
N ARG A 120 10.89 6.45 6.17
CA ARG A 120 11.26 5.39 7.12
C ARG A 120 11.93 4.18 6.48
N PHE A 121 11.89 4.07 5.15
CA PHE A 121 12.41 2.94 4.40
C PHE A 121 13.40 3.39 3.33
N MET A 122 14.45 2.60 3.13
CA MET A 122 15.36 2.73 2.01
C MET A 122 15.34 1.46 1.16
N PHE A 123 15.73 1.61 -0.10
CA PHE A 123 15.68 0.56 -1.12
C PHE A 123 17.02 0.45 -1.83
N THR A 124 17.35 -0.75 -2.30
CA THR A 124 18.53 -1.00 -3.12
C THR A 124 18.14 -1.29 -4.56
N ALA A 125 19.09 -1.15 -5.49
CA ALA A 125 18.86 -1.37 -6.92
C ALA A 125 18.49 -2.83 -7.25
N ASP A 126 18.84 -3.78 -6.40
CA ASP A 126 18.47 -5.20 -6.49
C ASP A 126 17.16 -5.55 -5.77
N GLY A 127 16.43 -4.52 -5.31
CA GLY A 127 15.05 -4.64 -4.83
C GLY A 127 14.88 -4.94 -3.34
N TYR A 128 15.93 -4.90 -2.53
CA TYR A 128 15.77 -5.02 -1.07
C TYR A 128 15.12 -3.78 -0.48
N ILE A 129 14.45 -3.98 0.66
CA ILE A 129 13.92 -2.91 1.51
C ILE A 129 14.49 -3.06 2.93
N GLN A 130 14.88 -1.96 3.52
CA GLN A 130 15.38 -1.92 4.91
C GLN A 130 14.95 -0.63 5.60
N ALA A 131 15.09 -0.56 6.92
CA ALA A 131 14.88 0.67 7.65
C ALA A 131 15.89 1.73 7.18
N ALA A 132 15.43 2.96 6.95
CA ALA A 132 16.30 4.07 6.51
C ALA A 132 17.30 4.46 7.59
N ILE A 133 16.95 4.25 8.87
CA ILE A 133 17.81 4.44 10.03
C ILE A 133 17.92 3.08 10.72
N GLU A 134 19.14 2.59 10.90
CA GLU A 134 19.41 1.26 11.47
C GLU A 134 18.77 1.04 12.85
N THR A 135 18.68 2.09 13.66
CA THR A 135 18.06 2.05 14.99
C THR A 135 16.54 2.20 14.97
N ASP A 136 15.91 2.34 13.79
CA ASP A 136 14.46 2.42 13.66
C ASP A 136 13.81 1.04 13.79
N ALA A 137 13.66 0.59 15.03
CA ALA A 137 13.07 -0.71 15.35
C ALA A 137 11.62 -0.86 14.84
N ILE A 138 10.84 0.23 14.74
CA ILE A 138 9.47 0.19 14.23
C ILE A 138 9.48 -0.03 12.72
N ALA A 139 10.35 0.63 11.96
CA ALA A 139 10.48 0.40 10.53
C ALA A 139 10.93 -1.04 10.24
N GLN A 140 11.96 -1.54 10.94
CA GLN A 140 12.41 -2.93 10.81
C GLN A 140 11.28 -3.90 11.16
N LYS A 141 10.56 -3.68 12.25
CA LYS A 141 9.43 -4.51 12.65
C LYS A 141 8.31 -4.51 11.63
N THR A 142 8.07 -3.38 10.96
CA THR A 142 7.08 -3.27 9.88
C THR A 142 7.48 -4.14 8.69
N ILE A 143 8.74 -4.13 8.29
CA ILE A 143 9.25 -5.00 7.21
C ILE A 143 9.03 -6.46 7.57
N ASP A 144 9.37 -6.86 8.79
CA ASP A 144 9.29 -8.25 9.25
C ASP A 144 7.84 -8.73 9.36
N VAL A 145 6.97 -7.97 10.03
CA VAL A 145 5.56 -8.34 10.26
C VAL A 145 4.77 -8.40 8.94
N LEU A 146 4.99 -7.41 8.07
CA LEU A 146 4.32 -7.36 6.78
C LEU A 146 5.02 -8.19 5.69
N GLN A 147 6.15 -8.82 6.02
CA GLN A 147 6.94 -9.63 5.08
C GLN A 147 7.27 -8.85 3.79
N LEU A 148 7.74 -7.60 3.94
CA LEU A 148 7.97 -6.73 2.79
C LEU A 148 9.27 -7.04 2.06
N ASP A 149 10.19 -7.81 2.65
CA ASP A 149 11.49 -8.13 2.06
C ASP A 149 11.61 -9.60 1.61
N ILE A 150 10.51 -10.25 1.26
CA ILE A 150 10.53 -11.62 0.71
C ILE A 150 11.05 -11.66 -0.73
N PRO A 151 11.62 -12.79 -1.19
CA PRO A 151 12.17 -12.92 -2.55
C PRO A 151 11.22 -12.50 -3.66
N LYS A 152 9.92 -12.83 -3.54
CA LYS A 152 8.89 -12.43 -4.51
C LYS A 152 8.81 -10.90 -4.64
N LEU A 153 8.76 -10.17 -3.52
CA LEU A 153 8.66 -8.71 -3.56
C LEU A 153 9.97 -8.05 -3.99
N ARG A 154 11.12 -8.63 -3.65
CA ARG A 154 12.42 -8.17 -4.16
C ARG A 154 12.48 -8.28 -5.68
N ALA A 155 12.11 -9.43 -6.24
CA ALA A 155 12.10 -9.66 -7.69
C ALA A 155 11.15 -8.67 -8.40
N LEU A 156 9.95 -8.41 -7.84
CA LEU A 156 9.00 -7.47 -8.43
C LEU A 156 9.52 -6.03 -8.39
N ARG A 157 10.16 -5.60 -7.27
CA ARG A 157 10.81 -4.30 -7.20
C ARG A 157 11.96 -4.19 -8.20
N GLY A 158 12.80 -5.23 -8.30
CA GLY A 158 13.86 -5.30 -9.29
C GLY A 158 13.34 -5.16 -10.73
N SER A 159 12.23 -5.82 -11.05
CA SER A 159 11.58 -5.67 -12.36
C SER A 159 11.07 -4.25 -12.60
N ALA A 160 10.55 -3.57 -11.58
CA ALA A 160 10.12 -2.18 -11.69
C ALA A 160 11.30 -1.20 -11.84
N ILE A 161 12.46 -1.51 -11.23
CA ILE A 161 13.69 -0.72 -11.30
C ILE A 161 14.40 -0.88 -12.65
N ALA A 162 14.38 -2.09 -13.22
CA ALA A 162 15.17 -2.46 -14.39
C ALA A 162 15.07 -1.47 -15.57
N PRO A 163 13.90 -0.93 -15.97
CA PRO A 163 13.81 0.02 -17.07
C PRO A 163 14.63 1.29 -16.84
N PHE A 164 14.80 1.75 -15.60
CA PHE A 164 15.58 2.95 -15.28
C PHE A 164 17.09 2.74 -15.35
N LEU A 165 17.55 1.49 -15.35
CA LEU A 165 18.97 1.11 -15.38
C LEU A 165 19.42 0.59 -16.74
N THR A 166 18.50 0.03 -17.54
CA THR A 166 18.84 -0.73 -18.76
C THR A 166 18.48 -0.02 -20.05
N LEU A 167 17.61 0.98 -20.01
CA LEU A 167 17.32 1.79 -21.19
C LEU A 167 18.50 2.73 -21.48
N ASP A 168 18.88 2.80 -22.77
CA ASP A 168 19.90 3.74 -23.25
C ASP A 168 19.25 5.12 -23.43
N LEU A 169 19.06 5.83 -22.30
CA LEU A 169 18.43 7.14 -22.23
C LEU A 169 19.50 8.20 -21.95
N THR A 170 19.35 9.35 -22.57
CA THR A 170 20.06 10.55 -22.15
C THR A 170 19.61 10.99 -20.76
N ASP A 171 20.38 11.81 -20.06
CA ASP A 171 20.01 12.33 -18.73
C ASP A 171 18.66 13.05 -18.73
N GLU A 172 18.34 13.78 -19.81
CA GLU A 172 17.08 14.50 -19.94
C GLU A 172 15.90 13.53 -20.14
N GLU A 173 16.06 12.53 -20.99
CA GLU A 173 15.05 11.49 -21.20
C GLU A 173 14.81 10.69 -19.92
N LEU A 174 15.87 10.38 -19.17
CA LEU A 174 15.73 9.69 -17.87
C LEU A 174 14.96 10.55 -16.87
N ARG A 175 15.23 11.87 -16.78
CA ARG A 175 14.47 12.79 -15.93
C ARG A 175 12.98 12.81 -16.30
N LEU A 176 12.68 12.93 -17.59
CA LEU A 176 11.29 12.91 -18.07
C LEU A 176 10.60 11.57 -17.76
N PHE A 177 11.32 10.48 -17.93
CA PHE A 177 10.82 9.15 -17.62
C PHE A 177 10.51 8.98 -16.13
N VAL A 178 11.43 9.37 -15.24
CA VAL A 178 11.23 9.37 -13.78
C VAL A 178 10.04 10.25 -13.40
N LYS A 179 9.98 11.48 -13.92
CA LYS A 179 8.87 12.42 -13.67
C LYS A 179 7.53 11.82 -14.08
N GLY A 180 7.47 11.21 -15.26
CA GLY A 180 6.26 10.55 -15.77
C GLY A 180 5.83 9.37 -14.89
N TYR A 181 6.78 8.54 -14.47
CA TYR A 181 6.51 7.38 -13.62
C TYR A 181 5.97 7.76 -12.24
N LEU A 182 6.50 8.84 -11.66
CA LEU A 182 6.09 9.34 -10.34
C LEU A 182 4.77 10.12 -10.37
N ALA A 183 4.32 10.56 -11.54
CA ALA A 183 3.01 11.19 -11.72
C ALA A 183 1.89 10.13 -11.76
N LYS A 184 0.66 10.55 -11.47
CA LYS A 184 -0.52 9.73 -11.78
C LYS A 184 -0.77 9.74 -13.28
N ASP A 185 -1.12 8.60 -13.83
CA ASP A 185 -1.59 8.50 -15.21
C ASP A 185 -3.01 9.10 -15.40
N ALA A 186 -3.51 9.07 -16.64
CA ALA A 186 -4.84 9.59 -16.98
C ALA A 186 -5.99 8.86 -16.24
N SER A 187 -5.73 7.66 -15.71
CA SER A 187 -6.68 6.88 -14.91
C SER A 187 -6.52 7.12 -13.40
N GLY A 188 -5.65 8.04 -12.99
CA GLY A 188 -5.39 8.35 -11.59
C GLY A 188 -4.50 7.33 -10.86
N GLN A 189 -3.80 6.46 -11.59
CA GLN A 189 -2.97 5.40 -11.05
C GLN A 189 -1.50 5.83 -10.98
N TYR A 190 -0.81 5.43 -9.91
CA TYR A 190 0.64 5.56 -9.80
C TYR A 190 1.36 4.36 -10.42
N GLY A 191 2.63 4.51 -10.78
CA GLY A 191 3.53 3.39 -11.07
C GLY A 191 3.70 2.45 -9.87
N GLU A 192 3.87 1.14 -10.09
CA GLU A 192 4.13 0.17 -9.02
C GLU A 192 5.45 0.50 -8.29
N PHE A 193 5.52 0.17 -7.00
CA PHE A 193 6.71 0.44 -6.17
C PHE A 193 7.18 1.90 -6.24
N TRP A 194 6.22 2.81 -6.22
CA TRP A 194 6.42 4.25 -6.39
C TRP A 194 7.49 4.82 -5.46
N THR A 195 7.46 4.44 -4.15
CA THR A 195 8.48 4.93 -3.20
C THR A 195 9.86 4.36 -3.47
N THR A 196 9.96 3.15 -4.03
CA THR A 196 11.23 2.56 -4.48
C THR A 196 11.83 3.41 -5.59
N ILE A 197 11.05 3.71 -6.63
CA ILE A 197 11.52 4.53 -7.76
C ILE A 197 11.84 5.95 -7.32
N ARG A 198 11.00 6.55 -6.47
CA ARG A 198 11.25 7.86 -5.89
C ARG A 198 12.54 7.89 -5.06
N ALA A 199 12.80 6.88 -4.23
CA ALA A 199 13.99 6.81 -3.39
C ALA A 199 15.27 6.68 -4.22
N LEU A 200 15.25 5.90 -5.31
CA LEU A 200 16.43 5.64 -6.12
C LEU A 200 16.69 6.73 -7.18
N PHE A 201 15.64 7.30 -7.74
CA PHE A 201 15.73 8.19 -8.91
C PHE A 201 15.09 9.57 -8.70
N GLY A 202 14.35 9.79 -7.63
CA GLY A 202 13.61 11.04 -7.39
C GLY A 202 14.52 12.27 -7.25
N GLY A 203 15.79 12.10 -6.93
CA GLY A 203 16.78 13.17 -6.91
C GLY A 203 17.14 13.74 -8.29
N LEU A 204 16.67 13.12 -9.39
CA LEU A 204 16.86 13.58 -10.76
C LEU A 204 15.80 14.62 -11.19
N VAL A 205 14.67 14.75 -10.45
CA VAL A 205 13.49 15.55 -10.82
C VAL A 205 13.05 16.52 -9.74
#